data_59e301f9442bcaa4bc016f2b90eb3f74
#
_entry.id   59e301f9442bcaa4bc016f2b90eb3f74
#
_cell.length_a   1.000
_cell.length_b   1.000
_cell.length_c   1.000
_cell.angle_alpha   90.00
_cell.angle_beta   90.00
_cell.angle_gamma   90.00
#
_symmetry.space_group_name_H-M   'P 1'
#
loop_
_entity.id
_entity.type
_entity.pdbx_description
1 polymer ?
#
loop_
_entity_poly.entity_id
_entity_poly.type
_entity_poly.pdbx_seq_one_letter_code
_entity_poly.pdbx_strand_id
1 'polypeptide(L)'
;AGLLRFEVEDLEAATRLAMLDLRAALGESKPIHMIGYSNGAALAVSYALDARADATLPRPAGLVLISPAIGITRLAAIGRIRTGLSDLQGFGRAAWQLIEAEVDPYKYQSFSFNAAGATQRLTSRLNRRIAAIAGKGPVGDLPPILAFVSTVDSTVQVPAVIDSLLGRLAPDGHELVVFDVNRLSVVQPMLVADPAPLTRRLLAQTQRPFALTLITNASARTLQVTERRSPALGKATTERPLDLAWPRNVFSLSHVALPFPPDDPLYGYAAPVTNRHVQLGRIEIRGEN
;
A
#
# COMPACT_ATOMS: atom_id res chain seq x y z
N ALA A 1 11.72 11.28 -19.57
CA ALA A 1 11.65 10.26 -20.65
C ALA A 1 11.39 8.85 -20.10
N GLY A 2 11.98 8.45 -18.97
CA GLY A 2 11.83 7.11 -18.36
C GLY A 2 10.38 6.75 -18.04
N LEU A 3 9.62 7.62 -17.37
CA LEU A 3 8.22 7.38 -16.95
C LEU A 3 7.25 7.11 -18.13
N LEU A 4 7.61 7.49 -19.35
CA LEU A 4 6.78 7.28 -20.53
C LEU A 4 7.04 5.94 -21.23
N ARG A 5 8.11 5.22 -20.88
CA ARG A 5 8.58 4.06 -21.66
C ARG A 5 8.85 2.80 -20.83
N PHE A 6 8.91 2.91 -19.48
CA PHE A 6 9.19 1.73 -18.67
C PHE A 6 8.05 0.71 -18.74
N GLU A 7 8.41 -0.55 -18.64
CA GLU A 7 7.49 -1.68 -18.59
C GLU A 7 7.42 -2.28 -17.18
N VAL A 8 6.46 -3.16 -16.95
CA VAL A 8 6.34 -3.88 -15.65
C VAL A 8 7.57 -4.74 -15.41
N GLU A 9 8.08 -5.33 -16.47
CA GLU A 9 9.26 -6.19 -16.48
C GLU A 9 10.53 -5.47 -16.01
N ASP A 10 10.66 -4.16 -16.28
CA ASP A 10 11.77 -3.34 -15.78
C ASP A 10 11.72 -3.21 -14.27
N LEU A 11 10.50 -3.02 -13.71
CA LEU A 11 10.30 -2.92 -12.25
C LEU A 11 10.55 -4.27 -11.55
N GLU A 12 10.07 -5.36 -12.15
CA GLU A 12 10.30 -6.72 -11.65
C GLU A 12 11.79 -7.08 -11.72
N ALA A 13 12.48 -6.73 -12.82
CA ALA A 13 13.92 -6.95 -12.98
C ALA A 13 14.75 -6.13 -11.97
N ALA A 14 14.41 -4.86 -11.76
CA ALA A 14 15.07 -4.01 -10.77
C ALA A 14 14.91 -4.55 -9.35
N THR A 15 13.70 -5.02 -8.99
CA THR A 15 13.42 -5.63 -7.69
C THR A 15 14.24 -6.91 -7.50
N ARG A 16 14.31 -7.75 -8.52
CA ARG A 16 15.11 -8.99 -8.51
C ARG A 16 16.59 -8.71 -8.33
N LEU A 17 17.14 -7.75 -9.10
CA LEU A 17 18.54 -7.36 -9.01
C LEU A 17 18.87 -6.84 -7.60
N ALA A 18 18.05 -5.95 -7.05
CA ALA A 18 18.26 -5.42 -5.71
C ALA A 18 18.27 -6.52 -4.63
N MET A 19 17.41 -7.53 -4.74
CA MET A 19 17.39 -8.65 -3.80
C MET A 19 18.62 -9.55 -3.92
N LEU A 20 19.11 -9.78 -5.15
CA LEU A 20 20.33 -10.54 -5.40
C LEU A 20 21.56 -9.80 -4.86
N ASP A 21 21.67 -8.50 -5.10
CA ASP A 21 22.76 -7.66 -4.59
C ASP A 21 22.77 -7.60 -3.07
N LEU A 22 21.58 -7.44 -2.44
CA LEU A 22 21.45 -7.49 -0.99
C LEU A 22 21.87 -8.85 -0.43
N ARG A 23 21.50 -9.95 -1.05
CA ARG A 23 21.90 -11.28 -0.62
C ARG A 23 23.41 -11.46 -0.73
N ALA A 24 24.01 -11.02 -1.84
CA ALA A 24 25.45 -11.07 -2.03
C ALA A 24 26.20 -10.26 -0.97
N ALA A 25 25.68 -9.06 -0.62
CA ALA A 25 26.29 -8.19 0.37
C ALA A 25 26.12 -8.66 1.83
N LEU A 26 24.96 -9.26 2.16
CA LEU A 26 24.61 -9.65 3.52
C LEU A 26 25.02 -11.09 3.88
N GLY A 27 25.27 -11.93 2.89
CA GLY A 27 25.47 -13.39 3.07
C GLY A 27 24.15 -14.11 3.37
N GLU A 28 24.19 -15.45 3.42
CA GLU A 28 22.98 -16.30 3.53
C GLU A 28 22.27 -16.22 4.90
N SER A 29 23.00 -15.87 5.97
CA SER A 29 22.47 -15.95 7.34
C SER A 29 21.58 -14.79 7.75
N LYS A 30 21.65 -13.64 7.06
CA LYS A 30 20.88 -12.45 7.46
C LYS A 30 19.51 -12.39 6.79
N PRO A 31 18.43 -12.17 7.56
CA PRO A 31 17.09 -12.03 6.99
C PRO A 31 17.00 -10.75 6.17
N ILE A 32 16.30 -10.81 5.01
CA ILE A 32 15.96 -9.65 4.20
C ILE A 32 14.45 -9.45 4.32
N HIS A 33 14.02 -8.29 4.79
CA HIS A 33 12.61 -7.90 4.81
C HIS A 33 12.35 -6.90 3.69
N MET A 34 11.20 -7.03 3.03
CA MET A 34 10.78 -6.08 2.00
C MET A 34 9.68 -5.18 2.55
N ILE A 35 9.86 -3.87 2.40
CA ILE A 35 8.83 -2.87 2.70
C ILE A 35 8.39 -2.27 1.39
N GLY A 36 7.12 -2.44 1.03
CA GLY A 36 6.54 -1.91 -0.20
C GLY A 36 5.40 -0.95 0.07
N TYR A 37 5.41 0.18 -0.64
CA TYR A 37 4.34 1.16 -0.61
C TYR A 37 3.60 1.18 -1.95
N SER A 38 2.26 1.15 -1.92
CA SER A 38 1.40 1.22 -3.10
C SER A 38 1.82 0.22 -4.19
N ASN A 39 2.34 0.67 -5.33
CA ASN A 39 2.85 -0.18 -6.41
C ASN A 39 4.06 -1.03 -5.97
N GLY A 40 4.94 -0.49 -5.13
CA GLY A 40 6.06 -1.23 -4.54
C GLY A 40 5.62 -2.41 -3.67
N ALA A 41 4.46 -2.30 -3.02
CA ALA A 41 3.87 -3.41 -2.27
C ALA A 41 3.38 -4.54 -3.21
N ALA A 42 2.80 -4.20 -4.36
CA ALA A 42 2.44 -5.19 -5.38
C ALA A 42 3.69 -5.88 -5.97
N LEU A 43 4.78 -5.13 -6.20
CA LEU A 43 6.08 -5.69 -6.62
C LEU A 43 6.66 -6.63 -5.57
N ALA A 44 6.60 -6.28 -4.28
CA ALA A 44 7.09 -7.13 -3.20
C ALA A 44 6.34 -8.49 -3.16
N VAL A 45 5.00 -8.48 -3.34
CA VAL A 45 4.22 -9.72 -3.43
C VAL A 45 4.54 -10.49 -4.71
N SER A 46 4.70 -9.80 -5.87
CA SER A 46 5.11 -10.45 -7.13
C SER A 46 6.44 -11.15 -6.99
N TYR A 47 7.43 -10.47 -6.39
CA TYR A 47 8.75 -11.05 -6.13
C TYR A 47 8.68 -12.25 -5.17
N ALA A 48 7.91 -12.17 -4.09
CA ALA A 48 7.76 -13.30 -3.16
C ALA A 48 7.16 -14.54 -3.84
N LEU A 49 6.23 -14.35 -4.79
CA LEU A 49 5.71 -15.45 -5.61
C LEU A 49 6.76 -15.99 -6.59
N ASP A 50 7.66 -15.15 -7.11
CA ASP A 50 8.77 -15.59 -7.95
C ASP A 50 9.76 -16.42 -7.13
N ALA A 51 10.20 -15.90 -5.97
CA ALA A 51 11.12 -16.58 -5.08
C ALA A 51 10.55 -17.89 -4.46
N ARG A 52 9.22 -18.00 -4.37
CA ARG A 52 8.55 -19.25 -4.03
C ARG A 52 8.69 -20.30 -5.13
N ALA A 53 8.66 -19.88 -6.40
CA ALA A 53 8.72 -20.77 -7.56
C ALA A 53 10.16 -21.06 -8.02
N ASP A 54 11.11 -20.18 -7.74
CA ASP A 54 12.50 -20.24 -8.17
C ASP A 54 13.43 -20.20 -6.96
N ALA A 55 14.04 -21.35 -6.65
CA ALA A 55 14.95 -21.51 -5.50
C ALA A 55 16.27 -20.74 -5.65
N THR A 56 16.58 -20.21 -6.83
CA THR A 56 17.78 -19.39 -7.05
C THR A 56 17.59 -17.95 -6.56
N LEU A 57 16.34 -17.54 -6.31
CA LEU A 57 16.03 -16.21 -5.83
C LEU A 57 16.05 -16.16 -4.30
N PRO A 58 16.67 -15.12 -3.69
CA PRO A 58 16.63 -14.91 -2.26
C PRO A 58 15.20 -14.77 -1.75
N ARG A 59 14.80 -15.60 -0.80
CA ARG A 59 13.48 -15.51 -0.17
C ARG A 59 13.45 -14.37 0.85
N PRO A 60 12.48 -13.46 0.78
CA PRO A 60 12.30 -12.48 1.85
C PRO A 60 11.82 -13.17 3.13
N ALA A 61 12.30 -12.70 4.29
CA ALA A 61 11.90 -13.19 5.60
C ALA A 61 10.56 -12.63 6.07
N GLY A 62 10.11 -11.51 5.50
CA GLY A 62 8.83 -10.90 5.79
C GLY A 62 8.52 -9.77 4.81
N LEU A 63 7.24 -9.49 4.62
CA LEU A 63 6.75 -8.38 3.81
C LEU A 63 5.97 -7.38 4.66
N VAL A 64 6.29 -6.09 4.54
CA VAL A 64 5.48 -5.00 5.06
C VAL A 64 4.87 -4.27 3.87
N LEU A 65 3.55 -4.30 3.76
CA LEU A 65 2.81 -3.75 2.63
C LEU A 65 1.98 -2.56 3.09
N ILE A 66 2.29 -1.38 2.57
CA ILE A 66 1.59 -0.15 2.94
C ILE A 66 0.73 0.30 1.76
N SER A 67 -0.58 0.38 1.97
CA SER A 67 -1.58 0.65 0.93
C SER A 67 -1.31 -0.12 -0.36
N PRO A 68 -1.25 -1.48 -0.32
CA PRO A 68 -0.78 -2.28 -1.44
C PRO A 68 -1.72 -2.19 -2.65
N ALA A 69 -1.18 -1.91 -3.82
CA ALA A 69 -1.92 -1.82 -5.08
C ALA A 69 -2.33 -3.20 -5.62
N ILE A 70 -3.12 -3.94 -4.83
CA ILE A 70 -3.71 -5.24 -5.22
C ILE A 70 -4.97 -5.07 -6.07
N GLY A 71 -5.75 -4.01 -5.82
CA GLY A 71 -6.82 -3.53 -6.66
C GLY A 71 -6.71 -2.02 -6.78
N ILE A 72 -6.86 -1.51 -7.99
CA ILE A 72 -6.86 -0.07 -8.25
C ILE A 72 -8.20 0.35 -8.81
N THR A 73 -8.60 1.60 -8.52
CA THR A 73 -9.87 2.13 -9.00
C THR A 73 -9.90 2.25 -10.52
N ARG A 74 -11.09 2.18 -11.13
CA ARG A 74 -11.28 2.21 -12.60
C ARG A 74 -10.75 3.49 -13.27
N LEU A 75 -10.54 4.58 -12.52
CA LEU A 75 -9.95 5.82 -13.05
C LEU A 75 -8.55 5.60 -13.66
N ALA A 76 -7.77 4.67 -13.13
CA ALA A 76 -6.49 4.29 -13.72
C ALA A 76 -6.62 3.56 -15.08
N ALA A 77 -7.78 2.98 -15.39
CA ALA A 77 -8.02 2.26 -16.65
C ALA A 77 -8.22 3.22 -17.86
N ILE A 78 -8.68 4.44 -17.64
CA ILE A 78 -8.96 5.42 -18.71
C ILE A 78 -7.66 5.87 -19.41
N GLY A 79 -6.51 5.73 -18.75
CA GLY A 79 -5.19 6.07 -19.31
C GLY A 79 -4.81 5.33 -20.59
N ARG A 80 -5.30 4.10 -20.81
CA ARG A 80 -4.92 3.27 -21.97
C ARG A 80 -5.36 3.86 -23.32
N ILE A 81 -6.46 4.61 -23.37
CA ILE A 81 -6.97 5.20 -24.61
C ILE A 81 -6.15 6.44 -25.00
N ARG A 82 -5.62 7.17 -24.00
CA ARG A 82 -4.87 8.41 -24.25
C ARG A 82 -3.41 8.19 -24.63
N THR A 83 -2.78 7.10 -24.20
CA THR A 83 -1.38 6.79 -24.60
C THR A 83 -1.23 6.56 -26.10
N GLY A 84 -2.22 6.01 -26.78
CA GLY A 84 -2.19 5.86 -28.24
C GLY A 84 -2.25 7.17 -29.02
N LEU A 85 -2.75 8.26 -28.39
CA LEU A 85 -2.82 9.59 -29.02
C LEU A 85 -1.54 10.41 -28.79
N SER A 86 -0.72 10.07 -27.78
CA SER A 86 0.51 10.81 -27.46
C SER A 86 1.65 10.62 -28.46
N ASP A 87 1.59 9.58 -29.31
CA ASP A 87 2.56 9.30 -30.37
C ASP A 87 2.37 10.20 -31.59
N LEU A 88 1.27 10.94 -31.65
CA LEU A 88 1.04 11.94 -32.69
C LEU A 88 1.83 13.23 -32.37
N GLN A 89 2.49 13.79 -33.37
CA GLN A 89 3.27 15.02 -33.24
C GLN A 89 2.39 16.16 -32.66
N GLY A 90 2.86 16.78 -31.57
CA GLY A 90 2.18 17.87 -30.89
C GLY A 90 1.38 17.47 -29.64
N PHE A 91 1.14 16.19 -29.35
CA PHE A 91 0.36 15.71 -28.22
C PHE A 91 1.17 15.22 -27.03
N GLY A 92 2.46 15.58 -26.92
CA GLY A 92 3.34 15.12 -25.83
C GLY A 92 2.80 15.34 -24.40
N ARG A 93 2.01 16.42 -24.18
CA ARG A 93 1.31 16.66 -22.90
C ARG A 93 0.20 15.65 -22.63
N ALA A 94 -0.39 15.05 -23.65
CA ALA A 94 -1.46 14.04 -23.49
C ALA A 94 -0.95 12.72 -22.88
N ALA A 95 0.35 12.50 -22.84
CA ALA A 95 0.97 11.35 -22.19
C ALA A 95 1.02 11.45 -20.64
N TRP A 96 0.72 12.64 -20.11
CA TRP A 96 0.81 12.92 -18.67
C TRP A 96 -0.57 13.16 -18.06
N GLN A 97 -0.81 12.54 -16.92
CA GLN A 97 -1.97 12.80 -16.09
C GLN A 97 -1.72 14.01 -15.19
N LEU A 98 -0.48 14.14 -14.69
CA LEU A 98 -0.04 15.24 -13.85
C LEU A 98 1.40 15.59 -14.23
N ILE A 99 1.70 16.88 -14.38
CA ILE A 99 3.05 17.40 -14.58
C ILE A 99 3.34 18.40 -13.47
N GLU A 100 4.31 18.09 -12.64
CA GLU A 100 4.76 18.93 -11.53
C GLU A 100 6.26 19.15 -11.56
N ALA A 101 6.75 20.08 -10.75
CA ALA A 101 8.17 20.32 -10.58
C ALA A 101 8.83 19.13 -9.86
N GLU A 102 9.86 18.55 -10.44
CA GLU A 102 10.61 17.42 -9.88
C GLU A 102 11.58 17.93 -8.80
N VAL A 103 11.07 18.07 -7.57
CA VAL A 103 11.82 18.59 -6.41
C VAL A 103 12.27 17.50 -5.45
N ASP A 104 11.69 16.30 -5.55
CA ASP A 104 12.02 15.14 -4.72
C ASP A 104 13.10 14.30 -5.42
N PRO A 105 14.28 14.08 -4.80
CA PRO A 105 15.35 13.30 -5.40
C PRO A 105 15.07 11.78 -5.44
N TYR A 106 14.06 11.29 -4.71
CA TYR A 106 13.78 9.85 -4.57
C TYR A 106 12.52 9.40 -5.28
N LYS A 107 11.65 10.31 -5.68
CA LYS A 107 10.44 9.97 -6.42
C LYS A 107 10.11 11.03 -7.48
N TYR A 108 9.41 10.63 -8.51
CA TYR A 108 8.84 11.54 -9.50
C TYR A 108 7.56 12.19 -8.94
N GLN A 109 7.45 13.51 -9.10
CA GLN A 109 6.23 14.28 -8.78
C GLN A 109 5.21 14.18 -9.92
N SER A 110 5.71 14.17 -11.15
CA SER A 110 4.87 14.01 -12.34
C SER A 110 4.38 12.57 -12.49
N PHE A 111 3.14 12.40 -12.98
CA PHE A 111 2.53 11.09 -13.17
C PHE A 111 2.07 10.89 -14.61
N SER A 112 2.60 9.85 -15.27
CA SER A 112 2.25 9.54 -16.66
C SER A 112 1.14 8.50 -16.75
N PHE A 113 0.39 8.52 -17.87
CA PHE A 113 -0.57 7.46 -18.17
C PHE A 113 0.10 6.09 -18.34
N ASN A 114 1.35 6.03 -18.80
CA ASN A 114 2.12 4.80 -18.87
C ASN A 114 2.35 4.21 -17.48
N ALA A 115 2.70 5.04 -16.48
CA ALA A 115 2.87 4.61 -15.09
C ALA A 115 1.59 4.01 -14.53
N ALA A 116 0.43 4.67 -14.76
CA ALA A 116 -0.88 4.13 -14.37
C ALA A 116 -1.18 2.79 -15.06
N GLY A 117 -0.90 2.70 -16.37
CA GLY A 117 -1.07 1.48 -17.16
C GLY A 117 -0.17 0.34 -16.69
N ALA A 118 1.10 0.62 -16.36
CA ALA A 118 2.04 -0.35 -15.82
C ALA A 118 1.56 -0.88 -14.46
N THR A 119 1.13 -0.01 -13.56
CA THR A 119 0.54 -0.42 -12.28
C THR A 119 -0.67 -1.32 -12.47
N GLN A 120 -1.57 -1.00 -13.41
CA GLN A 120 -2.73 -1.84 -13.72
C GLN A 120 -2.33 -3.21 -14.29
N ARG A 121 -1.32 -3.25 -15.17
CA ARG A 121 -0.80 -4.52 -15.73
C ARG A 121 -0.20 -5.39 -14.64
N LEU A 122 0.63 -4.82 -13.76
CA LEU A 122 1.22 -5.51 -12.61
C LEU A 122 0.12 -6.10 -11.72
N THR A 123 -0.82 -5.26 -11.25
CA THR A 123 -1.93 -5.66 -10.40
C THR A 123 -2.78 -6.78 -11.02
N SER A 124 -3.11 -6.65 -12.31
CA SER A 124 -3.90 -7.66 -13.03
C SER A 124 -3.14 -8.98 -13.19
N ARG A 125 -1.83 -8.93 -13.47
CA ARG A 125 -0.96 -10.11 -13.56
C ARG A 125 -0.88 -10.81 -12.20
N LEU A 126 -0.61 -10.04 -11.14
CA LEU A 126 -0.52 -10.53 -9.77
C LEU A 126 -1.81 -11.24 -9.33
N ASN A 127 -2.96 -10.60 -9.54
CA ASN A 127 -4.26 -11.19 -9.18
C ASN A 127 -4.55 -12.51 -9.94
N ARG A 128 -4.21 -12.57 -11.23
CA ARG A 128 -4.34 -13.84 -11.99
C ARG A 128 -3.43 -14.94 -11.46
N ARG A 129 -2.18 -14.61 -11.09
CA ARG A 129 -1.24 -15.58 -10.51
C ARG A 129 -1.75 -16.11 -9.16
N ILE A 130 -2.15 -15.21 -8.25
CA ILE A 130 -2.70 -15.60 -6.95
C ILE A 130 -3.94 -16.46 -7.14
N ALA A 131 -4.87 -16.07 -8.03
CA ALA A 131 -6.09 -16.82 -8.29
C ALA A 131 -5.81 -18.23 -8.86
N ALA A 132 -4.83 -18.34 -9.77
CA ALA A 132 -4.43 -19.63 -10.35
C ALA A 132 -3.83 -20.60 -9.31
N ILE A 133 -3.04 -20.08 -8.36
CA ILE A 133 -2.48 -20.86 -7.26
C ILE A 133 -3.60 -21.23 -6.28
N ALA A 134 -4.41 -20.26 -5.89
CA ALA A 134 -5.52 -20.44 -4.93
C ALA A 134 -6.63 -21.38 -5.46
N GLY A 135 -6.75 -21.56 -6.76
CA GLY A 135 -7.64 -22.57 -7.36
C GLY A 135 -7.26 -24.03 -7.02
N LYS A 136 -6.04 -24.25 -6.52
CA LYS A 136 -5.54 -25.56 -6.07
C LYS A 136 -5.49 -25.68 -4.53
N GLY A 137 -5.88 -24.68 -3.80
CA GLY A 137 -5.85 -24.58 -2.34
C GLY A 137 -5.23 -23.26 -1.86
N PRO A 138 -5.25 -22.97 -0.56
CA PRO A 138 -4.67 -21.76 -0.01
C PRO A 138 -3.21 -21.57 -0.44
N VAL A 139 -2.83 -20.34 -0.76
CA VAL A 139 -1.46 -20.01 -1.18
C VAL A 139 -0.55 -20.03 0.04
N GLY A 140 0.19 -21.09 0.23
CA GLY A 140 1.21 -21.24 1.28
C GLY A 140 2.62 -20.96 0.78
N ASP A 141 3.59 -21.12 1.70
CA ASP A 141 5.03 -20.95 1.42
C ASP A 141 5.37 -19.51 0.94
N LEU A 142 4.66 -18.53 1.52
CA LEU A 142 4.98 -17.10 1.42
C LEU A 142 5.47 -16.60 2.78
N PRO A 143 6.36 -15.60 2.81
CA PRO A 143 6.78 -14.98 4.06
C PRO A 143 5.58 -14.34 4.77
N PRO A 144 5.62 -14.18 6.11
CA PRO A 144 4.63 -13.42 6.83
C PRO A 144 4.42 -12.04 6.23
N ILE A 145 3.17 -11.64 6.10
CA ILE A 145 2.76 -10.35 5.52
C ILE A 145 2.11 -9.50 6.60
N LEU A 146 2.65 -8.30 6.83
CA LEU A 146 2.01 -7.24 7.61
C LEU A 146 1.52 -6.17 6.63
N ALA A 147 0.20 -6.05 6.46
CA ALA A 147 -0.40 -5.10 5.53
C ALA A 147 -1.13 -3.97 6.28
N PHE A 148 -0.95 -2.74 5.81
CA PHE A 148 -1.60 -1.54 6.34
C PHE A 148 -2.51 -0.93 5.28
N VAL A 149 -3.77 -0.65 5.63
CA VAL A 149 -4.74 -0.01 4.74
C VAL A 149 -5.62 0.99 5.50
N SER A 150 -6.13 2.00 4.80
CA SER A 150 -7.21 2.86 5.30
C SER A 150 -8.55 2.40 4.76
N THR A 151 -9.60 2.42 5.58
CA THR A 151 -10.96 2.03 5.15
C THR A 151 -11.50 2.87 4.00
N VAL A 152 -11.01 4.09 3.82
CA VAL A 152 -11.44 5.05 2.80
C VAL A 152 -10.31 5.41 1.84
N ASP A 153 -9.39 4.46 1.61
CA ASP A 153 -8.33 4.65 0.61
C ASP A 153 -8.96 4.94 -0.76
N SER A 154 -8.66 6.12 -1.31
CA SER A 154 -9.21 6.59 -2.58
C SER A 154 -8.50 6.00 -3.80
N THR A 155 -7.30 5.43 -3.60
CA THR A 155 -6.42 4.93 -4.66
C THR A 155 -6.47 3.41 -4.76
N VAL A 156 -6.42 2.73 -3.61
CA VAL A 156 -6.36 1.27 -3.50
C VAL A 156 -7.71 0.73 -3.03
N GLN A 157 -8.16 -0.34 -3.68
CA GLN A 157 -9.38 -1.03 -3.28
C GLN A 157 -9.10 -1.96 -2.09
N VAL A 158 -9.46 -1.53 -0.88
CA VAL A 158 -9.30 -2.34 0.35
C VAL A 158 -9.93 -3.73 0.24
N PRO A 159 -11.14 -3.91 -0.34
CA PRO A 159 -11.69 -5.24 -0.57
C PRO A 159 -10.78 -6.16 -1.39
N ALA A 160 -10.03 -5.62 -2.36
CA ALA A 160 -9.11 -6.43 -3.15
C ALA A 160 -7.91 -6.93 -2.32
N VAL A 161 -7.39 -6.11 -1.39
CA VAL A 161 -6.34 -6.55 -0.46
C VAL A 161 -6.83 -7.71 0.41
N ILE A 162 -8.09 -7.64 0.85
CA ILE A 162 -8.70 -8.67 1.69
C ILE A 162 -9.04 -9.91 0.87
N ASP A 163 -9.80 -9.76 -0.22
CA ASP A 163 -10.45 -10.89 -0.90
C ASP A 163 -9.55 -11.50 -2.00
N SER A 164 -8.65 -10.70 -2.61
CA SER A 164 -7.78 -11.15 -3.71
C SER A 164 -6.36 -11.48 -3.27
N LEU A 165 -5.91 -11.01 -2.10
CA LEU A 165 -4.60 -11.34 -1.53
C LEU A 165 -4.78 -12.12 -0.24
N LEU A 166 -4.98 -11.44 0.91
CA LEU A 166 -4.85 -12.06 2.23
C LEU A 166 -5.83 -13.21 2.46
N GLY A 167 -7.06 -13.11 1.98
CA GLY A 167 -8.07 -14.16 2.09
C GLY A 167 -7.79 -15.42 1.25
N ARG A 168 -6.78 -15.37 0.37
CA ARG A 168 -6.36 -16.51 -0.46
C ARG A 168 -5.11 -17.20 0.05
N LEU A 169 -4.47 -16.64 1.09
CA LEU A 169 -3.24 -17.19 1.66
C LEU A 169 -3.54 -18.30 2.67
N ALA A 170 -2.56 -19.16 2.91
CA ALA A 170 -2.56 -20.05 4.06
C ALA A 170 -2.36 -19.22 5.36
N PRO A 171 -2.77 -19.72 6.54
CA PRO A 171 -2.69 -18.97 7.79
C PRO A 171 -1.28 -18.93 8.39
N ASP A 172 -0.32 -18.45 7.63
CA ASP A 172 1.13 -18.49 7.92
C ASP A 172 1.63 -17.17 8.57
N GLY A 173 0.90 -16.63 9.55
CA GLY A 173 1.34 -15.47 10.32
C GLY A 173 1.08 -14.12 9.66
N HIS A 174 0.14 -14.02 8.74
CA HIS A 174 -0.24 -12.77 8.10
C HIS A 174 -1.12 -11.91 9.00
N GLU A 175 -0.99 -10.59 8.89
CA GLU A 175 -1.80 -9.61 9.62
C GLU A 175 -2.22 -8.44 8.72
N LEU A 176 -3.46 -8.01 8.88
CA LEU A 176 -4.01 -6.79 8.27
C LEU A 176 -4.30 -5.76 9.35
N VAL A 177 -3.63 -4.62 9.26
CA VAL A 177 -3.91 -3.43 10.06
C VAL A 177 -4.78 -2.48 9.25
N VAL A 178 -5.96 -2.19 9.77
CA VAL A 178 -6.96 -1.33 9.13
C VAL A 178 -7.11 -0.05 9.93
N PHE A 179 -6.84 1.09 9.32
CA PHE A 179 -7.15 2.39 9.89
C PHE A 179 -8.58 2.78 9.53
N ASP A 180 -9.42 2.96 10.54
CA ASP A 180 -10.78 3.46 10.36
C ASP A 180 -10.78 4.98 10.10
N VAL A 181 -11.94 5.54 9.81
CA VAL A 181 -12.15 6.99 9.84
C VAL A 181 -12.26 7.45 11.29
N ASN A 182 -12.09 8.75 11.52
CA ASN A 182 -12.37 9.36 12.82
C ASN A 182 -13.88 9.24 13.14
N ARG A 183 -14.22 8.37 14.10
CA ARG A 183 -15.60 8.06 14.50
C ARG A 183 -16.22 9.06 15.49
N LEU A 184 -15.61 10.22 15.64
CA LEU A 184 -16.20 11.25 16.48
C LEU A 184 -17.61 11.61 15.97
N SER A 185 -18.60 11.69 16.86
CA SER A 185 -20.02 11.85 16.49
C SER A 185 -20.30 13.08 15.62
N VAL A 186 -19.54 14.15 15.80
CA VAL A 186 -19.64 15.38 14.98
C VAL A 186 -19.13 15.19 13.54
N VAL A 187 -18.29 14.19 13.27
CA VAL A 187 -17.72 13.91 11.95
C VAL A 187 -18.62 13.01 11.11
N GLN A 188 -19.38 12.14 11.76
CA GLN A 188 -20.22 11.14 11.08
C GLN A 188 -21.14 11.73 10.00
N PRO A 189 -21.86 12.86 10.23
CA PRO A 189 -22.69 13.46 9.20
C PRO A 189 -21.93 14.03 7.99
N MET A 190 -20.61 14.21 8.11
CA MET A 190 -19.75 14.77 7.05
C MET A 190 -19.17 13.72 6.13
N LEU A 191 -19.33 12.43 6.47
CA LEU A 191 -18.80 11.34 5.65
C LEU A 191 -19.62 11.19 4.36
N VAL A 192 -18.96 11.27 3.22
CA VAL A 192 -19.55 11.00 1.90
C VAL A 192 -19.93 9.51 1.77
N ALA A 193 -19.12 8.63 2.36
CA ALA A 193 -19.37 7.20 2.45
C ALA A 193 -19.01 6.68 3.85
N ASP A 194 -19.90 5.91 4.46
CA ASP A 194 -19.61 5.27 5.73
C ASP A 194 -18.89 3.93 5.53
N PRO A 195 -17.63 3.77 5.98
CA PRO A 195 -16.90 2.51 5.90
C PRO A 195 -17.32 1.48 6.97
N ALA A 196 -18.27 1.79 7.85
CA ALA A 196 -18.75 0.87 8.89
C ALA A 196 -19.22 -0.51 8.37
N PRO A 197 -19.85 -0.65 7.19
CA PRO A 197 -20.16 -1.96 6.66
C PRO A 197 -18.91 -2.84 6.42
N LEU A 198 -17.80 -2.25 5.96
CA LEU A 198 -16.55 -2.96 5.76
C LEU A 198 -15.94 -3.41 7.10
N THR A 199 -15.83 -2.52 8.07
CA THR A 199 -15.26 -2.83 9.38
C THR A 199 -16.10 -3.86 10.13
N ARG A 200 -17.44 -3.76 10.08
CA ARG A 200 -18.35 -4.78 10.65
C ARG A 200 -18.16 -6.14 9.98
N ARG A 201 -18.09 -6.20 8.64
CA ARG A 201 -17.84 -7.44 7.91
C ARG A 201 -16.53 -8.09 8.36
N LEU A 202 -15.46 -7.31 8.45
CA LEU A 202 -14.14 -7.80 8.86
C LEU A 202 -14.14 -8.35 10.29
N LEU A 203 -14.75 -7.65 11.24
CA LEU A 203 -14.85 -8.11 12.61
C LEU A 203 -15.74 -9.35 12.78
N ALA A 204 -16.77 -9.49 11.94
CA ALA A 204 -17.67 -10.65 11.96
C ALA A 204 -17.02 -11.92 11.34
N GLN A 205 -16.04 -11.78 10.46
CA GLN A 205 -15.34 -12.90 9.86
C GLN A 205 -14.37 -13.54 10.86
N THR A 206 -14.71 -14.70 11.39
CA THR A 206 -13.89 -15.42 12.37
C THR A 206 -12.95 -16.47 11.74
N GLN A 207 -13.19 -16.88 10.48
CA GLN A 207 -12.44 -17.92 9.77
C GLN A 207 -11.47 -17.34 8.71
N ARG A 208 -11.03 -16.09 8.88
CA ARG A 208 -10.03 -15.50 7.97
C ARG A 208 -8.63 -16.07 8.25
N PRO A 209 -7.79 -16.26 7.22
CA PRO A 209 -6.45 -16.83 7.40
C PRO A 209 -5.40 -15.82 7.89
N PHE A 210 -5.79 -14.61 8.27
CA PHE A 210 -4.92 -13.55 8.76
C PHE A 210 -5.47 -12.93 10.04
N ALA A 211 -4.58 -12.42 10.89
CA ALA A 211 -4.96 -11.60 12.03
C ALA A 211 -5.47 -10.24 11.54
N LEU A 212 -6.48 -9.70 12.21
CA LEU A 212 -7.00 -8.36 11.93
C LEU A 212 -6.74 -7.45 13.11
N THR A 213 -6.15 -6.30 12.84
CA THR A 213 -6.02 -5.19 13.77
C THR A 213 -6.77 -3.98 13.22
N LEU A 214 -7.84 -3.57 13.89
CA LEU A 214 -8.59 -2.37 13.55
C LEU A 214 -8.18 -1.23 14.48
N ILE A 215 -7.68 -0.15 13.91
CA ILE A 215 -7.34 1.09 14.63
C ILE A 215 -8.50 2.08 14.47
N THR A 216 -9.17 2.40 15.57
CA THR A 216 -10.40 3.22 15.56
C THR A 216 -10.48 4.08 16.81
N ASN A 217 -11.47 4.98 16.93
CA ASN A 217 -11.70 5.74 18.16
C ASN A 217 -12.11 4.81 19.32
N ALA A 218 -11.64 5.10 20.52
CA ALA A 218 -12.08 4.40 21.72
C ALA A 218 -13.58 4.59 21.98
N SER A 219 -14.14 5.75 21.60
CA SER A 219 -15.59 6.00 21.59
C SER A 219 -15.93 7.13 20.62
N ALA A 220 -17.21 7.30 20.30
CA ALA A 220 -17.72 8.40 19.49
C ALA A 220 -17.59 9.80 20.13
N ARG A 221 -17.06 9.89 21.35
CA ARG A 221 -16.91 11.14 22.13
C ARG A 221 -15.46 11.54 22.39
N THR A 222 -14.50 10.76 21.89
CA THR A 222 -13.08 11.02 22.13
C THR A 222 -12.27 10.87 20.86
N LEU A 223 -11.19 11.63 20.75
CA LEU A 223 -10.17 11.48 19.73
C LEU A 223 -9.18 10.36 20.05
N GLN A 224 -9.17 9.85 21.29
CA GLN A 224 -8.31 8.74 21.69
C GLN A 224 -8.58 7.50 20.84
N VAL A 225 -7.52 6.81 20.50
CA VAL A 225 -7.52 5.66 19.59
C VAL A 225 -7.37 4.36 20.38
N THR A 226 -8.09 3.35 19.94
CA THR A 226 -7.98 1.99 20.45
C THR A 226 -7.65 1.02 19.31
N GLU A 227 -6.98 -0.05 19.66
CA GLU A 227 -6.73 -1.21 18.82
C GLU A 227 -7.76 -2.29 19.14
N ARG A 228 -8.43 -2.83 18.12
CA ARG A 228 -9.24 -4.04 18.23
C ARG A 228 -8.59 -5.14 17.41
N ARG A 229 -8.03 -6.15 18.08
CA ARG A 229 -7.28 -7.22 17.42
C ARG A 229 -8.01 -8.56 17.55
N SER A 230 -8.12 -9.26 16.43
CA SER A 230 -8.63 -10.63 16.34
C SER A 230 -7.59 -11.52 15.66
N PRO A 231 -7.26 -12.71 16.22
CA PRO A 231 -6.30 -13.62 15.63
C PRO A 231 -6.82 -14.22 14.30
N ALA A 232 -5.91 -14.79 13.53
CA ALA A 232 -6.28 -15.64 12.40
C ALA A 232 -7.06 -16.86 12.91
N LEU A 233 -8.07 -17.32 12.15
CA LEU A 233 -8.92 -18.48 12.46
C LEU A 233 -9.52 -18.45 13.88
N GLY A 234 -9.64 -17.25 14.48
CA GLY A 234 -10.08 -17.08 15.86
C GLY A 234 -11.33 -16.23 15.99
N LYS A 235 -12.02 -16.38 17.15
CA LYS A 235 -13.24 -15.66 17.48
C LYS A 235 -13.03 -14.54 18.50
N ALA A 236 -11.99 -14.65 19.32
CA ALA A 236 -11.73 -13.67 20.38
C ALA A 236 -11.20 -12.36 19.80
N THR A 237 -11.87 -11.26 20.12
CA THR A 237 -11.37 -9.91 19.84
C THR A 237 -10.90 -9.29 21.14
N THR A 238 -9.66 -8.84 21.17
CA THR A 238 -9.10 -8.05 22.27
C THR A 238 -9.16 -6.58 21.92
N GLU A 239 -9.35 -5.73 22.94
CA GLU A 239 -9.30 -4.29 22.79
C GLU A 239 -8.22 -3.72 23.71
N ARG A 240 -7.38 -2.83 23.14
CA ARG A 240 -6.29 -2.20 23.87
C ARG A 240 -6.24 -0.71 23.53
N PRO A 241 -6.33 0.18 24.52
CA PRO A 241 -6.09 1.61 24.31
C PRO A 241 -4.67 1.84 23.78
N LEU A 242 -4.53 2.74 22.83
CA LEU A 242 -3.24 3.22 22.36
C LEU A 242 -2.98 4.61 22.94
N ASP A 243 -1.70 4.92 23.18
CA ASP A 243 -1.27 6.27 23.54
C ASP A 243 -1.20 7.15 22.28
N LEU A 244 -2.31 7.17 21.54
CA LEU A 244 -2.48 7.90 20.29
C LEU A 244 -3.85 8.55 20.26
N ALA A 245 -3.92 9.71 19.62
CA ALA A 245 -5.18 10.40 19.37
C ALA A 245 -5.23 10.90 17.93
N TRP A 246 -6.42 10.98 17.36
CA TRP A 246 -6.63 11.66 16.09
C TRP A 246 -6.15 13.11 16.20
N PRO A 247 -5.32 13.59 15.26
CA PRO A 247 -5.00 15.01 15.20
C PRO A 247 -6.27 15.85 15.00
N ARG A 248 -6.29 17.06 15.55
CA ARG A 248 -7.40 17.97 15.29
C ARG A 248 -7.53 18.24 13.79
N ASN A 249 -8.77 18.25 13.30
CA ASN A 249 -9.12 18.48 11.89
C ASN A 249 -8.64 17.37 10.91
N VAL A 250 -8.22 16.21 11.44
CA VAL A 250 -7.98 15.02 10.62
C VAL A 250 -9.14 14.05 10.80
N PHE A 251 -9.81 13.68 9.71
CA PHE A 251 -11.03 12.90 9.74
C PHE A 251 -10.84 11.50 9.16
N SER A 252 -9.86 11.32 8.29
CA SER A 252 -9.54 10.03 7.68
C SER A 252 -8.11 10.03 7.12
N LEU A 253 -7.62 8.84 6.81
CA LEU A 253 -6.42 8.64 6.01
C LEU A 253 -6.88 8.20 4.62
N SER A 254 -6.68 9.01 3.59
CA SER A 254 -7.07 8.65 2.22
C SER A 254 -6.16 7.57 1.62
N HIS A 255 -4.88 7.59 2.00
CA HIS A 255 -3.87 6.61 1.61
C HIS A 255 -2.81 6.54 2.72
N VAL A 256 -2.53 5.35 3.24
CA VAL A 256 -1.51 5.19 4.28
C VAL A 256 -0.15 5.38 3.64
N ALA A 257 0.69 6.23 4.22
CA ALA A 257 2.02 6.54 3.72
C ALA A 257 3.12 6.01 4.66
N LEU A 258 4.35 5.97 4.15
CA LEU A 258 5.52 5.68 4.97
C LEU A 258 5.70 6.77 6.03
N PRO A 259 5.84 6.40 7.31
CA PRO A 259 6.16 7.37 8.34
C PRO A 259 7.64 7.78 8.22
N PHE A 260 7.89 9.08 8.27
CA PHE A 260 9.24 9.62 8.40
C PHE A 260 9.38 10.25 9.79
N PRO A 261 10.57 10.17 10.43
CA PRO A 261 10.78 10.81 11.71
C PRO A 261 10.67 12.33 11.58
N PRO A 262 10.24 13.04 12.64
CA PRO A 262 10.09 14.50 12.58
C PRO A 262 11.33 15.27 12.19
N ASP A 263 12.50 14.75 12.49
CA ASP A 263 13.82 15.29 12.20
C ASP A 263 14.44 14.79 10.90
N ASP A 264 13.70 14.01 10.09
CA ASP A 264 14.17 13.60 8.76
C ASP A 264 14.54 14.83 7.93
N PRO A 265 15.75 14.85 7.32
CA PRO A 265 16.26 16.06 6.65
C PRO A 265 15.46 16.44 5.40
N LEU A 266 14.73 15.50 4.78
CA LEU A 266 13.96 15.73 3.56
C LEU A 266 12.45 15.76 3.83
N TYR A 267 11.93 14.78 4.54
CA TYR A 267 10.49 14.60 4.76
C TYR A 267 10.03 15.00 6.18
N GLY A 268 10.97 15.27 7.09
CA GLY A 268 10.65 15.72 8.45
C GLY A 268 10.13 17.15 8.51
N TYR A 269 9.36 17.45 9.53
CA TYR A 269 8.80 18.79 9.76
C TYR A 269 9.54 19.56 10.89
N ALA A 270 10.33 18.89 11.69
CA ALA A 270 11.08 19.47 12.81
C ALA A 270 12.55 19.81 12.46
N ALA A 271 13.06 19.33 11.32
CA ALA A 271 14.43 19.60 10.90
C ALA A 271 14.62 21.11 10.61
N PRO A 272 15.80 21.67 10.95
CA PRO A 272 16.08 23.08 10.66
C PRO A 272 16.10 23.34 9.15
N VAL A 273 15.44 24.42 8.73
CA VAL A 273 15.44 24.84 7.32
C VAL A 273 16.84 25.30 6.96
N THR A 274 17.50 24.58 6.09
CA THR A 274 18.75 25.03 5.47
C THR A 274 18.44 25.59 4.07
N ASN A 275 19.09 26.71 3.68
CA ASN A 275 18.88 27.34 2.36
C ASN A 275 19.27 26.45 1.15
N ARG A 276 19.69 25.21 1.39
CA ARG A 276 20.20 24.30 0.36
C ARG A 276 19.27 23.15 -0.01
N HIS A 277 18.20 22.91 0.77
CA HIS A 277 17.32 21.75 0.56
C HIS A 277 15.86 22.12 0.76
N VAL A 278 15.00 21.68 -0.14
CA VAL A 278 13.55 21.78 0.02
C VAL A 278 13.12 20.70 1.01
N GLN A 279 12.49 21.09 2.12
CA GLN A 279 11.89 20.15 3.06
C GLN A 279 10.48 19.79 2.59
N LEU A 280 10.30 18.59 2.08
CA LEU A 280 9.03 18.11 1.55
C LEU A 280 7.98 17.92 2.64
N GLY A 281 8.37 17.59 3.89
CA GLY A 281 7.45 17.48 5.03
C GLY A 281 6.77 18.79 5.45
N ARG A 282 7.24 19.94 4.94
CA ARG A 282 6.61 21.27 5.15
C ARG A 282 5.74 21.74 3.98
N ILE A 283 5.76 21.02 2.89
CA ILE A 283 4.86 21.28 1.77
C ILE A 283 3.50 20.71 2.17
N GLU A 284 2.50 21.58 2.36
CA GLU A 284 1.13 21.13 2.51
C GLU A 284 0.70 20.45 1.21
N ILE A 285 0.76 19.13 1.22
CA ILE A 285 0.09 18.34 0.20
C ILE A 285 -1.39 18.45 0.54
N ARG A 286 -2.13 19.23 -0.24
CA ARG A 286 -3.59 19.26 -0.15
C ARG A 286 -4.06 17.84 -0.40
N GLY A 287 -4.57 17.19 0.64
CA GLY A 287 -5.17 15.88 0.51
C GLY A 287 -6.29 15.95 -0.53
N GLU A 288 -6.30 15.00 -1.44
CA GLU A 288 -7.48 14.75 -2.27
C GLU A 288 -8.61 14.33 -1.32
N ASN A 289 -9.54 15.26 -1.08
CA ASN A 289 -10.77 15.00 -0.33
C ASN A 289 -11.83 14.36 -1.24
#